data_f2d927e441c649d11e5bd86b129daeb2
#
_entry.id   f2d927e441c649d11e5bd86b129daeb2
#
_cell.length_a   1.000
_cell.length_b   1.000
_cell.length_c   1.000
_cell.angle_alpha   90.00
_cell.angle_beta   90.00
_cell.angle_gamma   90.00
#
_symmetry.space_group_name_H-M   'P 1'
#
loop_
_entity.id
_entity.type
_entity.pdbx_description
1 polymer ?
#
loop_
_entity_poly.entity_id
_entity_poly.type
_entity_poly.pdbx_seq_one_letter_code
_entity_poly.pdbx_strand_id
1 'polypeptide(L)'
;MAVTTGGSGSWHVIDSLLEGIPIPQMVKVRQNFFLPEVIDIQNTLNAQLSSETLWAPLKRGDTVAIGIGSRGIDGQIKAVRTLVSAIKERGGVPFLVPAMGSHA
;
A
#
# COMPACT_ATOMS: atom_id res chain seq x y z
N MET A 1 -24.37 29.42 7.97
CA MET A 1 -23.55 28.87 9.08
C MET A 1 -22.12 29.35 8.85
N ALA A 2 -21.68 30.34 9.60
CA ALA A 2 -20.37 30.92 9.42
C ALA A 2 -19.34 30.07 10.19
N VAL A 3 -18.35 29.54 9.51
CA VAL A 3 -17.20 28.87 10.13
C VAL A 3 -16.20 29.95 10.49
N THR A 4 -16.08 30.22 11.79
CA THR A 4 -15.06 31.12 12.33
C THR A 4 -13.74 30.32 12.42
N THR A 5 -12.83 30.57 11.50
CA THR A 5 -11.46 30.05 11.56
C THR A 5 -10.58 31.05 12.30
N GLY A 6 -10.31 30.77 13.57
CA GLY A 6 -9.26 31.44 14.32
C GLY A 6 -7.89 30.82 13.99
N GLY A 7 -7.05 31.56 13.29
CA GLY A 7 -5.67 31.15 12.96
C GLY A 7 -5.09 32.10 11.92
N SER A 8 -4.53 33.23 12.38
CA SER A 8 -3.95 34.25 11.51
C SER A 8 -2.56 33.83 11.01
N GLY A 9 -2.37 33.76 9.71
CA GLY A 9 -1.04 33.86 9.12
C GLY A 9 -0.78 33.09 7.83
N SER A 10 -1.16 31.85 7.69
CA SER A 10 -0.81 31.05 6.50
C SER A 10 -1.97 30.89 5.48
N TRP A 11 -3.20 31.12 5.91
CA TRP A 11 -4.38 30.91 5.04
C TRP A 11 -4.56 32.01 4.00
N HIS A 12 -4.11 33.25 4.29
CA HIS A 12 -4.20 34.38 3.35
C HIS A 12 -3.42 34.12 2.04
N VAL A 13 -2.33 33.38 2.11
CA VAL A 13 -1.56 33.02 0.92
C VAL A 13 -2.35 32.03 0.06
N ILE A 14 -3.01 31.07 0.69
CA ILE A 14 -3.84 30.07 0.00
C ILE A 14 -5.08 30.74 -0.60
N ASP A 15 -5.74 31.62 0.16
CA ASP A 15 -6.90 32.38 -0.33
C ASP A 15 -6.56 33.23 -1.56
N SER A 16 -5.40 33.90 -1.55
CA SER A 16 -4.96 34.71 -2.70
C SER A 16 -4.59 33.86 -3.92
N LEU A 17 -4.05 32.65 -3.71
CA LEU A 17 -3.74 31.71 -4.80
C LEU A 17 -4.99 31.09 -5.43
N LEU A 18 -6.08 31.01 -4.66
CA LEU A 18 -7.35 30.43 -5.11
C LEU A 18 -8.35 31.49 -5.57
N GLU A 19 -8.01 32.77 -5.46
CA GLU A 19 -8.87 33.87 -5.87
C GLU A 19 -9.17 33.78 -7.37
N GLY A 20 -10.46 33.82 -7.72
CA GLY A 20 -10.91 33.69 -9.10
C GLY A 20 -10.96 32.27 -9.66
N ILE A 21 -10.56 31.26 -8.89
CA ILE A 21 -10.71 29.86 -9.29
C ILE A 21 -12.11 29.38 -8.86
N PRO A 22 -13.00 29.01 -9.81
CA PRO A 22 -14.31 28.52 -9.44
C PRO A 22 -14.20 27.17 -8.73
N ILE A 23 -14.83 27.06 -7.56
CA ILE A 23 -14.93 25.77 -6.86
C ILE A 23 -15.81 24.84 -7.70
N PRO A 24 -15.30 23.67 -8.13
CA PRO A 24 -16.10 22.73 -8.90
C PRO A 24 -17.28 22.21 -8.09
N GLN A 25 -18.39 21.96 -8.78
CA GLN A 25 -19.53 21.32 -8.14
C GLN A 25 -19.15 19.88 -7.76
N MET A 26 -19.40 19.53 -6.52
CA MET A 26 -19.14 18.19 -6.02
C MET A 26 -20.44 17.41 -5.86
N VAL A 27 -20.41 16.15 -6.23
CA VAL A 27 -21.52 15.23 -6.04
C VAL A 27 -21.15 14.19 -4.98
N LYS A 28 -22.14 13.83 -4.15
CA LYS A 28 -21.94 12.76 -3.17
C LYS A 28 -22.00 11.42 -3.89
N VAL A 29 -20.87 10.69 -3.87
CA VAL A 29 -20.76 9.36 -4.44
C VAL A 29 -20.68 8.34 -3.31
N ARG A 30 -21.52 7.30 -3.40
CA ARG A 30 -21.39 6.11 -2.54
C ARG A 30 -20.80 4.98 -3.36
N GLN A 31 -19.66 4.51 -2.95
CA GLN A 31 -19.03 3.36 -3.57
C GLN A 31 -19.15 2.14 -2.64
N ASN A 32 -19.73 1.07 -3.16
CA ASN A 32 -19.83 -0.19 -2.45
C ASN A 32 -18.70 -1.09 -2.94
N PHE A 33 -17.79 -1.43 -2.05
CA PHE A 33 -16.72 -2.38 -2.32
C PHE A 33 -17.16 -3.77 -1.86
N PHE A 34 -17.03 -4.75 -2.74
CA PHE A 34 -17.06 -6.14 -2.32
C PHE A 34 -15.67 -6.49 -1.79
N LEU A 35 -15.57 -6.66 -0.49
CA LEU A 35 -14.33 -7.03 0.19
C LEU A 35 -14.43 -8.52 0.56
N PRO A 36 -13.80 -9.42 -0.20
CA PRO A 36 -13.74 -10.82 0.20
C PRO A 36 -12.94 -10.93 1.50
N GLU A 37 -13.47 -11.66 2.45
CA GLU A 37 -12.78 -11.94 3.70
C GLU A 37 -11.67 -12.96 3.45
N VAL A 38 -10.44 -12.62 3.80
CA VAL A 38 -9.31 -13.56 3.78
C VAL A 38 -9.16 -14.17 5.16
N ILE A 39 -9.66 -15.39 5.33
CA ILE A 39 -9.67 -16.09 6.61
C ILE A 39 -8.28 -16.62 6.97
N ASP A 40 -7.51 -17.07 5.98
CA ASP A 40 -6.15 -17.61 6.18
C ASP A 40 -5.18 -17.04 5.14
N ILE A 41 -4.41 -16.04 5.59
CA ILE A 41 -3.43 -15.34 4.76
C ILE A 41 -2.35 -16.30 4.27
N GLN A 42 -1.87 -17.20 5.14
CA GLN A 42 -0.78 -18.11 4.81
C GLN A 42 -1.18 -19.13 3.74
N ASN A 43 -2.33 -19.75 3.91
CA ASN A 43 -2.83 -20.71 2.92
C ASN A 43 -3.18 -20.03 1.60
N THR A 44 -3.78 -18.84 1.66
CA THR A 44 -4.09 -18.07 0.47
C THR A 44 -2.82 -17.70 -0.31
N LEU A 45 -1.78 -17.22 0.39
CA LEU A 45 -0.50 -16.91 -0.24
C LEU A 45 0.19 -18.15 -0.78
N ASN A 46 0.24 -19.25 -0.03
CA ASN A 46 0.85 -20.49 -0.50
C ASN A 46 0.17 -20.99 -1.78
N ALA A 47 -1.15 -20.89 -1.87
CA ALA A 47 -1.87 -21.23 -3.09
C ALA A 47 -1.46 -20.35 -4.29
N GLN A 48 -1.30 -19.05 -4.08
CA GLN A 48 -0.82 -18.14 -5.13
C GLN A 48 0.65 -18.39 -5.50
N LEU A 49 1.49 -18.67 -4.51
CA LEU A 49 2.92 -18.93 -4.68
C LEU A 49 3.22 -20.33 -5.22
N SER A 50 2.23 -21.21 -5.36
CA SER A 50 2.39 -22.54 -5.97
C SER A 50 2.53 -22.52 -7.49
N SER A 51 2.26 -21.38 -8.13
CA SER A 51 2.35 -21.23 -9.58
C SER A 51 3.81 -21.24 -10.04
N GLU A 52 4.22 -22.25 -10.78
CA GLU A 52 5.59 -22.35 -11.33
C GLU A 52 5.94 -21.19 -12.28
N THR A 53 4.96 -20.65 -12.98
CA THR A 53 5.16 -19.51 -13.90
C THR A 53 5.61 -18.25 -13.17
N LEU A 54 5.21 -18.08 -11.91
CA LEU A 54 5.65 -16.96 -11.07
C LEU A 54 7.15 -17.01 -10.81
N TRP A 55 7.69 -18.21 -10.68
CA TRP A 55 9.09 -18.43 -10.28
C TRP A 55 10.03 -18.65 -11.46
N ALA A 56 9.50 -18.81 -12.67
CA ALA A 56 10.29 -19.07 -13.86
C ALA A 56 11.47 -18.09 -14.08
N PRO A 57 11.37 -16.77 -13.76
CA PRO A 57 12.51 -15.87 -13.89
C PRO A 57 13.52 -15.98 -12.76
N LEU A 58 13.17 -16.57 -11.60
CA LEU A 58 14.04 -16.63 -10.44
C LEU A 58 15.12 -17.71 -10.59
N LYS A 59 16.38 -17.31 -10.50
CA LYS A 59 17.52 -18.22 -10.48
C LYS A 59 18.07 -18.36 -9.05
N ARG A 60 18.71 -19.47 -8.79
CA ARG A 60 19.38 -19.71 -7.51
C ARG A 60 20.45 -18.63 -7.26
N GLY A 61 20.38 -17.98 -6.10
CA GLY A 61 21.28 -16.91 -5.71
C GLY A 61 20.84 -15.52 -6.11
N ASP A 62 19.75 -15.38 -6.90
CA ASP A 62 19.19 -14.07 -7.22
C ASP A 62 18.68 -13.35 -5.97
N THR A 63 18.95 -12.06 -5.91
CA THR A 63 18.41 -11.21 -4.83
C THR A 63 17.01 -10.71 -5.18
N VAL A 64 16.10 -10.81 -4.21
CA VAL A 64 14.69 -10.41 -4.37
C VAL A 64 14.33 -9.34 -3.36
N ALA A 65 14.02 -8.13 -3.85
CA ALA A 65 13.55 -7.04 -3.02
C ALA A 65 12.06 -7.20 -2.71
N ILE A 66 11.69 -7.14 -1.43
CA ILE A 66 10.31 -7.15 -0.97
C ILE A 66 9.97 -5.76 -0.43
N GLY A 67 9.10 -5.03 -1.13
CA GLY A 67 8.60 -3.74 -0.68
C GLY A 67 7.59 -3.89 0.45
N ILE A 68 7.80 -3.20 1.57
CA ILE A 68 6.93 -3.28 2.74
C ILE A 68 6.36 -1.91 3.07
N GLY A 69 5.02 -1.83 3.15
CA GLY A 69 4.30 -0.66 3.67
C GLY A 69 4.37 -0.59 5.19
N SER A 70 4.00 0.56 5.76
CA SER A 70 4.18 0.83 7.21
C SER A 70 2.96 0.56 8.08
N ARG A 71 1.75 0.76 7.57
CA ARG A 71 0.53 0.80 8.40
C ARG A 71 -0.70 0.24 7.70
N GLY A 72 -1.68 -0.22 8.51
CA GLY A 72 -3.04 -0.50 8.06
C GLY A 72 -3.22 -1.81 7.30
N ILE A 73 -2.21 -2.67 7.28
CA ILE A 73 -2.31 -3.99 6.64
C ILE A 73 -2.31 -5.06 7.73
N ASP A 74 -3.49 -5.59 8.03
CA ASP A 74 -3.60 -6.72 8.94
C ASP A 74 -2.90 -7.96 8.36
N GLY A 75 -2.24 -8.72 9.24
CA GLY A 75 -1.51 -9.92 8.83
C GLY A 75 -0.25 -9.70 7.98
N GLN A 76 0.21 -8.45 7.79
CA GLN A 76 1.40 -8.13 7.00
C GLN A 76 2.62 -8.96 7.39
N ILE A 77 2.87 -9.15 8.69
CA ILE A 77 4.02 -9.93 9.16
C ILE A 77 3.93 -11.38 8.71
N LYS A 78 2.73 -11.99 8.77
CA LYS A 78 2.52 -13.35 8.28
C LYS A 78 2.77 -13.44 6.78
N ALA A 79 2.22 -12.50 6.02
CA ALA A 79 2.39 -12.44 4.57
C ALA A 79 3.87 -12.33 4.19
N VAL A 80 4.62 -11.43 4.81
CA VAL A 80 6.05 -11.23 4.55
C VAL A 80 6.86 -12.47 4.90
N ARG A 81 6.59 -13.10 6.05
CA ARG A 81 7.27 -14.34 6.44
C ARG A 81 7.06 -15.48 5.45
N THR A 82 5.81 -15.66 5.01
CA THR A 82 5.46 -16.67 4.00
C THR A 82 6.21 -16.42 2.70
N LEU A 83 6.24 -15.17 2.24
CA LEU A 83 6.93 -14.80 1.01
C LEU A 83 8.44 -15.00 1.11
N VAL A 84 9.06 -14.59 2.23
CA VAL A 84 10.49 -14.80 2.50
C VAL A 84 10.84 -16.28 2.48
N SER A 85 10.02 -17.14 3.11
CA SER A 85 10.22 -18.58 3.11
C SER A 85 10.16 -19.16 1.70
N ALA A 86 9.13 -18.81 0.93
CA ALA A 86 8.93 -19.28 -0.43
C ALA A 86 10.10 -18.91 -1.37
N ILE A 87 10.65 -17.70 -1.24
CA ILE A 87 11.82 -17.25 -2.02
C ILE A 87 13.06 -18.05 -1.64
N LYS A 88 13.32 -18.24 -0.33
CA LYS A 88 14.47 -19.00 0.17
C LYS A 88 14.42 -20.46 -0.24
N GLU A 89 13.25 -21.11 -0.19
CA GLU A 89 13.05 -22.50 -0.62
C GLU A 89 13.41 -22.70 -2.09
N ARG A 90 13.24 -21.66 -2.91
CA ARG A 90 13.61 -21.65 -4.34
C ARG A 90 15.04 -21.19 -4.60
N GLY A 91 15.81 -20.96 -3.54
CA GLY A 91 17.23 -20.58 -3.60
C GLY A 91 17.50 -19.12 -3.86
N GLY A 92 16.48 -18.25 -3.79
CA GLY A 92 16.62 -16.81 -3.85
C GLY A 92 17.09 -16.22 -2.51
N VAL A 93 17.59 -15.00 -2.54
CA VAL A 93 18.07 -14.24 -1.37
C VAL A 93 17.14 -13.02 -1.17
N PRO A 94 16.09 -13.13 -0.33
CA PRO A 94 15.17 -12.03 -0.12
C PRO A 94 15.77 -10.97 0.80
N PHE A 95 15.46 -9.69 0.52
CA PHE A 95 15.72 -8.56 1.41
C PHE A 95 14.52 -7.62 1.42
N LEU A 96 14.36 -6.89 2.52
CA LEU A 96 13.22 -6.01 2.75
C LEU A 96 13.61 -4.57 2.43
N VAL A 97 12.73 -3.85 1.74
CA VAL A 97 12.87 -2.43 1.46
C VAL A 97 11.63 -1.67 1.93
N PRO A 98 11.78 -0.48 2.54
CA PRO A 98 10.63 0.34 2.86
C PRO A 98 9.96 0.83 1.59
N ALA A 99 8.65 0.61 1.49
CA ALA A 99 7.79 1.12 0.41
C ALA A 99 6.75 2.08 1.01
N MET A 100 7.23 3.20 1.56
CA MET A 100 6.48 4.11 2.41
C MET A 100 6.55 5.54 1.85
N GLY A 101 6.13 5.73 0.61
CA GLY A 101 6.28 6.98 -0.14
C GLY A 101 5.70 8.25 0.50
N SER A 102 4.85 8.11 1.52
CA SER A 102 4.25 9.24 2.25
C SER A 102 4.95 9.56 3.58
N HIS A 103 6.03 8.87 3.90
CA HIS A 103 6.81 9.10 5.12
C HIS A 103 8.10 9.81 4.74
N ALA A 104 8.09 11.12 4.89
CA ALA A 104 9.30 11.94 4.83
C ALA A 104 9.96 11.99 6.20
#